data_5c534a9816b58c280f8b80631dc459b4
#
_entry.id   5c534a9816b58c280f8b80631dc459b4
#
_cell.length_a   1.000
_cell.length_b   1.000
_cell.length_c   1.000
_cell.angle_alpha   90.00
_cell.angle_beta   90.00
_cell.angle_gamma   90.00
#
_symmetry.space_group_name_H-M   'P 1'
#
loop_
_entity.id
_entity.type
_entity.pdbx_description
1 polymer ?
#
loop_
_entity_poly.entity_id
_entity_poly.type
_entity_poly.pdbx_seq_one_letter_code
_entity_poly.pdbx_strand_id
1 'polypeptide(L)'
;YVYEDFLQNLNKDFAKREGLLFVGGFAHPPNADAVLWFAKDIYPRIRQKMEAAGQIPPEFIVVGSKVTDEIRALQQPDNGIIIKGFVSEEELSELYATCRVVVVPLRYGAGVKGKVVEAIYNGAPIITTSVGSEGIPDVEKVLLVKDQPDEFAETVVELYKDEKRLEDLAEKTQVYIREHFSIDAAWDVIKE
;
A
#
# COMPACT_ATOMS: atom_id res chain seq x y z
N TYR A 1 -6.25 -14.27 -9.06
CA TYR A 1 -5.66 -13.21 -9.88
C TYR A 1 -4.59 -13.81 -10.78
N VAL A 2 -4.63 -13.51 -12.07
CA VAL A 2 -3.68 -13.97 -13.07
C VAL A 2 -3.36 -12.80 -14.00
N TYR A 3 -2.09 -12.57 -14.25
CA TYR A 3 -1.62 -11.50 -15.14
C TYR A 3 -0.94 -12.10 -16.37
N GLU A 4 -1.29 -11.57 -17.53
CA GLU A 4 -0.67 -11.91 -18.81
C GLU A 4 0.54 -11.04 -19.10
N ASP A 5 0.42 -9.75 -18.78
CA ASP A 5 1.45 -8.75 -18.97
C ASP A 5 1.99 -8.24 -17.64
N PHE A 6 3.27 -7.91 -17.63
CA PHE A 6 3.96 -7.37 -16.45
C PHE A 6 4.55 -6.00 -16.77
N LEU A 7 4.90 -5.25 -15.70
CA LEU A 7 5.54 -3.96 -15.88
C LEU A 7 6.81 -4.09 -16.72
N GLN A 8 6.92 -3.27 -17.75
CA GLN A 8 8.11 -3.20 -18.61
C GLN A 8 9.26 -2.48 -17.88
N ASN A 9 8.93 -1.42 -17.17
CA ASN A 9 9.90 -0.58 -16.47
C ASN A 9 9.40 -0.28 -15.05
N LEU A 10 10.05 -0.86 -14.06
CA LEU A 10 9.84 -0.52 -12.67
C LEU A 10 10.57 0.79 -12.32
N ASN A 11 9.85 1.77 -11.76
CA ASN A 11 10.47 2.98 -11.25
C ASN A 11 11.20 2.69 -9.94
N LYS A 12 12.53 2.64 -9.98
CA LYS A 12 13.40 2.39 -8.80
C LYS A 12 14.00 3.67 -8.23
N ASP A 13 13.61 4.83 -8.71
CA ASP A 13 14.12 6.12 -8.23
C ASP A 13 13.44 6.55 -6.93
N PHE A 14 13.74 5.85 -5.85
CA PHE A 14 13.18 6.14 -4.55
C PHE A 14 13.67 7.47 -3.95
N ALA A 15 14.72 8.07 -4.49
CA ALA A 15 15.09 9.43 -4.12
C ALA A 15 14.01 10.46 -4.48
N LYS A 16 13.21 10.17 -5.53
CA LYS A 16 12.14 11.05 -6.01
C LYS A 16 10.74 10.56 -5.66
N ARG A 17 10.57 9.30 -5.28
CA ARG A 17 9.26 8.76 -4.88
C ARG A 17 8.90 9.28 -3.50
N GLU A 18 7.63 9.68 -3.32
CA GLU A 18 7.15 10.23 -2.06
C GLU A 18 5.67 9.90 -1.82
N GLY A 19 5.27 9.94 -0.55
CA GLY A 19 3.89 9.74 -0.12
C GLY A 19 3.55 8.32 0.29
N LEU A 20 2.52 8.23 1.11
CA LEU A 20 1.86 6.98 1.51
C LEU A 20 0.56 6.87 0.73
N LEU A 21 0.30 5.74 0.09
CA LEU A 21 -0.89 5.52 -0.74
C LEU A 21 -1.78 4.43 -0.17
N PHE A 22 -3.07 4.71 -0.08
CA PHE A 22 -4.12 3.72 0.14
C PHE A 22 -5.08 3.72 -1.06
N VAL A 23 -5.43 2.54 -1.55
CA VAL A 23 -6.37 2.37 -2.66
C VAL A 23 -7.50 1.43 -2.24
N GLY A 24 -8.75 1.87 -2.38
CA GLY A 24 -9.90 1.00 -2.10
C GLY A 24 -11.22 1.75 -2.12
N GLY A 25 -12.26 1.15 -2.72
CA GLY A 25 -13.60 1.73 -2.77
C GLY A 25 -14.30 1.74 -1.41
N PHE A 26 -15.00 2.81 -1.09
CA PHE A 26 -15.63 3.02 0.22
C PHE A 26 -17.06 2.47 0.32
N ALA A 27 -17.59 1.90 -0.76
CA ALA A 27 -18.78 1.03 -0.66
C ALA A 27 -18.49 -0.26 0.11
N HIS A 28 -17.21 -0.63 0.25
CA HIS A 28 -16.76 -1.80 1.01
C HIS A 28 -16.34 -1.37 2.42
N PRO A 29 -17.11 -1.74 3.47
CA PRO A 29 -16.87 -1.25 4.84
C PRO A 29 -15.47 -1.46 5.40
N PRO A 30 -14.75 -2.57 5.13
CA PRO A 30 -13.38 -2.73 5.61
C PRO A 30 -12.42 -1.64 5.14
N ASN A 31 -12.64 -1.05 3.96
CA ASN A 31 -11.81 0.04 3.45
C ASN A 31 -12.01 1.33 4.22
N ALA A 32 -13.27 1.67 4.54
CA ALA A 32 -13.57 2.84 5.35
C ALA A 32 -12.97 2.71 6.76
N ASP A 33 -13.16 1.57 7.40
CA ASP A 33 -12.56 1.27 8.70
C ASP A 33 -11.04 1.39 8.68
N ALA A 34 -10.39 0.85 7.65
CA ALA A 34 -8.94 0.89 7.50
C ALA A 34 -8.41 2.33 7.43
N VAL A 35 -9.01 3.18 6.60
CA VAL A 35 -8.60 4.58 6.43
C VAL A 35 -8.84 5.39 7.71
N LEU A 36 -9.98 5.20 8.36
CA LEU A 36 -10.29 5.89 9.62
C LEU A 36 -9.31 5.48 10.72
N TRP A 37 -9.04 4.20 10.87
CA TRP A 37 -8.08 3.70 11.85
C TRP A 37 -6.66 4.24 11.58
N PHE A 38 -6.21 4.17 10.33
CA PHE A 38 -4.90 4.67 9.96
C PHE A 38 -4.78 6.18 10.23
N ALA A 39 -5.75 6.96 9.80
CA ALA A 39 -5.74 8.41 9.97
C ALA A 39 -5.79 8.85 11.45
N LYS A 40 -6.47 8.10 12.30
CA LYS A 40 -6.67 8.46 13.72
C LYS A 40 -5.59 7.88 14.64
N ASP A 41 -5.14 6.64 14.39
CA ASP A 41 -4.28 5.92 15.35
C ASP A 41 -2.85 5.67 14.85
N ILE A 42 -2.61 5.64 13.54
CA ILE A 42 -1.29 5.33 12.98
C ILE A 42 -0.59 6.58 12.42
N TYR A 43 -1.26 7.30 11.56
CA TYR A 43 -0.66 8.44 10.87
C TYR A 43 -0.18 9.56 11.80
N PRO A 44 -0.89 9.91 12.87
CA PRO A 44 -0.38 10.89 13.84
C PRO A 44 0.94 10.44 14.50
N ARG A 45 1.10 9.15 14.74
CA ARG A 45 2.35 8.57 15.28
C ARG A 45 3.50 8.67 14.27
N ILE A 46 3.22 8.45 13.00
CA ILE A 46 4.20 8.63 11.91
C ILE A 46 4.68 10.08 11.87
N ARG A 47 3.76 11.02 11.87
CA ARG A 47 4.07 12.45 11.86
C ARG A 47 4.91 12.85 13.05
N GLN A 48 4.49 12.47 14.24
CA GLN A 48 5.20 12.79 15.47
C GLN A 48 6.63 12.25 15.49
N LYS A 49 6.81 11.00 15.10
CA LYS A 49 8.15 10.36 15.05
C LYS A 49 9.07 11.06 14.04
N MET A 50 8.56 11.39 12.87
CA MET A 50 9.34 12.04 11.82
C MET A 50 9.67 13.50 12.17
N GLU A 51 8.72 14.26 12.66
CA GLU A 51 8.93 15.65 13.11
C GLU A 51 9.94 15.72 14.24
N ALA A 52 9.88 14.79 15.21
CA ALA A 52 10.84 14.72 16.31
C ALA A 52 12.28 14.41 15.81
N ALA A 53 12.41 13.73 14.68
CA ALA A 53 13.70 13.44 14.03
C ALA A 53 14.15 14.54 13.03
N GLY A 54 13.41 15.65 12.95
CA GLY A 54 13.69 16.74 12.01
C GLY A 54 13.38 16.39 10.55
N GLN A 55 12.54 15.38 10.31
CA GLN A 55 12.15 14.93 8.99
C GLN A 55 10.77 15.47 8.62
N ILE A 56 10.52 15.64 7.32
CA ILE A 56 9.22 16.07 6.79
C ILE A 56 8.33 14.83 6.65
N PRO A 57 7.18 14.78 7.35
CA PRO A 57 6.25 13.66 7.22
C PRO A 57 5.69 13.55 5.80
N PRO A 58 5.49 12.32 5.28
CA PRO A 58 4.86 12.12 3.99
C PRO A 58 3.37 12.47 4.02
N GLU A 59 2.82 12.87 2.88
CA GLU A 59 1.38 12.93 2.70
C GLU A 59 0.77 11.53 2.72
N PHE A 60 -0.43 11.42 3.25
CA PHE A 60 -1.26 10.23 3.16
C PHE A 60 -2.33 10.44 2.10
N ILE A 61 -2.18 9.74 0.96
CA ILE A 61 -3.02 9.89 -0.22
C ILE A 61 -4.03 8.74 -0.26
N VAL A 62 -5.32 9.08 -0.28
CA VAL A 62 -6.42 8.13 -0.26
C VAL A 62 -7.15 8.16 -1.59
N VAL A 63 -7.21 7.02 -2.26
CA VAL A 63 -7.85 6.83 -3.56
C VAL A 63 -8.95 5.78 -3.45
N GLY A 64 -10.12 6.09 -3.97
CA GLY A 64 -11.23 5.15 -4.03
C GLY A 64 -12.56 5.82 -4.30
N SER A 65 -13.45 5.08 -4.95
CA SER A 65 -14.81 5.53 -5.24
C SER A 65 -15.71 5.57 -4.00
N LYS A 66 -16.86 6.24 -4.11
CA LYS A 66 -17.88 6.27 -3.06
C LYS A 66 -17.38 6.84 -1.73
N VAL A 67 -16.58 7.88 -1.78
CA VAL A 67 -16.08 8.56 -0.58
C VAL A 67 -17.27 9.08 0.25
N THR A 68 -17.27 8.72 1.53
CA THR A 68 -18.26 9.18 2.50
C THR A 68 -17.89 10.55 3.08
N ASP A 69 -18.85 11.24 3.69
CA ASP A 69 -18.57 12.52 4.37
C ASP A 69 -17.56 12.34 5.51
N GLU A 70 -17.63 11.23 6.23
CA GLU A 70 -16.67 10.91 7.31
C GLU A 70 -15.24 10.77 6.80
N ILE A 71 -15.05 10.08 5.68
CA ILE A 71 -13.72 9.96 5.04
C ILE A 71 -13.26 11.31 4.51
N ARG A 72 -14.13 12.04 3.84
CA ARG A 72 -13.78 13.36 3.31
C ARG A 72 -13.36 14.35 4.39
N ALA A 73 -14.00 14.28 5.55
CA ALA A 73 -13.68 15.13 6.70
C ALA A 73 -12.29 14.87 7.31
N LEU A 74 -11.62 13.77 6.94
CA LEU A 74 -10.25 13.50 7.39
C LEU A 74 -9.25 14.49 6.79
N GLN A 75 -9.50 15.01 5.60
CA GLN A 75 -8.66 16.01 4.98
C GLN A 75 -8.93 17.37 5.62
N GLN A 76 -7.93 17.90 6.30
CA GLN A 76 -7.96 19.21 6.94
C GLN A 76 -6.73 20.03 6.52
N PRO A 77 -6.76 21.37 6.60
CA PRO A 77 -5.58 22.17 6.30
C PRO A 77 -4.36 21.71 7.10
N ASP A 78 -3.25 21.55 6.43
CA ASP A 78 -1.94 21.26 7.01
C ASP A 78 -1.82 19.93 7.78
N ASN A 79 -2.78 19.01 7.64
CA ASN A 79 -2.70 17.71 8.33
C ASN A 79 -2.08 16.58 7.50
N GLY A 80 -1.72 16.85 6.24
CA GLY A 80 -1.04 15.90 5.37
C GLY A 80 -1.93 14.80 4.75
N ILE A 81 -3.23 14.81 5.01
CA ILE A 81 -4.18 13.82 4.47
C ILE A 81 -4.83 14.39 3.20
N ILE A 82 -4.72 13.64 2.10
CA ILE A 82 -5.28 14.02 0.80
C ILE A 82 -6.30 12.96 0.36
N ILE A 83 -7.57 13.34 0.30
CA ILE A 83 -8.64 12.47 -0.16
C ILE A 83 -8.92 12.77 -1.63
N LYS A 84 -8.35 11.97 -2.52
CA LYS A 84 -8.53 12.14 -3.97
C LYS A 84 -9.87 11.61 -4.47
N GLY A 85 -10.42 10.60 -3.83
CA GLY A 85 -11.61 9.92 -4.31
C GLY A 85 -11.30 9.05 -5.53
N PHE A 86 -12.24 9.00 -6.48
CA PHE A 86 -12.07 8.24 -7.71
C PHE A 86 -11.00 8.88 -8.61
N VAL A 87 -10.13 8.03 -9.15
CA VAL A 87 -9.11 8.42 -10.14
C VAL A 87 -9.19 7.50 -11.37
N SER A 88 -8.67 7.96 -12.50
CA SER A 88 -8.56 7.13 -13.69
C SER A 88 -7.53 6.01 -13.50
N GLU A 89 -7.59 4.99 -14.36
CA GLU A 89 -6.59 3.90 -14.35
C GLU A 89 -5.17 4.44 -14.64
N GLU A 90 -5.04 5.44 -15.50
CA GLU A 90 -3.76 6.09 -15.79
C GLU A 90 -3.20 6.81 -14.56
N GLU A 91 -4.03 7.57 -13.86
CA GLU A 91 -3.64 8.28 -12.65
C GLU A 91 -3.28 7.28 -11.54
N LEU A 92 -4.04 6.20 -11.40
CA LEU A 92 -3.74 5.15 -10.44
C LEU A 92 -2.39 4.48 -10.70
N SER A 93 -2.10 4.14 -11.94
CA SER A 93 -0.80 3.58 -12.35
C SER A 93 0.34 4.54 -12.02
N GLU A 94 0.15 5.83 -12.28
CA GLU A 94 1.14 6.86 -11.95
C GLU A 94 1.34 6.98 -10.43
N LEU A 95 0.27 6.95 -9.64
CA LEU A 95 0.36 6.98 -8.19
C LEU A 95 1.12 5.78 -7.62
N TYR A 96 0.89 4.58 -8.15
CA TYR A 96 1.68 3.41 -7.76
C TYR A 96 3.16 3.55 -8.11
N ALA A 97 3.48 4.19 -9.24
CA ALA A 97 4.85 4.38 -9.69
C ALA A 97 5.58 5.51 -8.94
N THR A 98 4.86 6.43 -8.34
CA THR A 98 5.42 7.62 -7.69
C THR A 98 5.28 7.66 -6.17
N CYS A 99 4.35 6.91 -5.58
CA CYS A 99 4.27 6.78 -4.13
C CYS A 99 5.49 6.01 -3.60
N ARG A 100 5.85 6.29 -2.36
CA ARG A 100 7.00 5.64 -1.73
C ARG A 100 6.62 4.34 -1.05
N VAL A 101 5.46 4.31 -0.39
CA VAL A 101 4.94 3.14 0.31
C VAL A 101 3.43 3.06 0.12
N VAL A 102 2.92 1.86 -0.17
CA VAL A 102 1.49 1.55 -0.09
C VAL A 102 1.18 1.00 1.30
N VAL A 103 0.16 1.52 1.93
CA VAL A 103 -0.33 1.05 3.22
C VAL A 103 -1.69 0.40 3.08
N VAL A 104 -1.85 -0.78 3.69
CA VAL A 104 -3.11 -1.55 3.65
C VAL A 104 -3.50 -1.96 5.07
N PRO A 105 -3.99 -1.00 5.89
CA PRO A 105 -4.25 -1.20 7.32
C PRO A 105 -5.63 -1.80 7.57
N LEU A 106 -5.95 -2.91 6.93
CA LEU A 106 -7.22 -3.61 7.11
C LEU A 106 -7.29 -4.30 8.47
N ARG A 107 -8.41 -4.15 9.18
CA ARG A 107 -8.67 -4.82 10.46
C ARG A 107 -9.62 -6.00 10.35
N TYR A 108 -10.42 -6.05 9.28
CA TYR A 108 -11.34 -7.14 9.01
C TYR A 108 -11.64 -7.26 7.51
N GLY A 109 -12.30 -8.34 7.14
CA GLY A 109 -12.60 -8.70 5.76
C GLY A 109 -11.97 -10.04 5.42
N ALA A 110 -12.71 -10.90 4.73
CA ALA A 110 -12.27 -12.26 4.39
C ALA A 110 -11.63 -12.32 3.00
N GLY A 111 -10.76 -13.31 2.81
CA GLY A 111 -10.19 -13.68 1.52
C GLY A 111 -8.98 -12.84 1.10
N VAL A 112 -8.49 -13.17 -0.09
CA VAL A 112 -7.37 -12.45 -0.72
C VAL A 112 -7.80 -11.03 -1.08
N LYS A 113 -6.96 -10.07 -0.72
CA LYS A 113 -7.22 -8.66 -0.99
C LYS A 113 -6.65 -8.25 -2.34
N GLY A 114 -7.50 -8.00 -3.32
CA GLY A 114 -7.11 -7.59 -4.66
C GLY A 114 -6.21 -6.36 -4.68
N LYS A 115 -6.44 -5.40 -3.78
CA LYS A 115 -5.61 -4.20 -3.66
C LYS A 115 -4.15 -4.49 -3.28
N VAL A 116 -3.91 -5.54 -2.50
CA VAL A 116 -2.55 -5.97 -2.15
C VAL A 116 -1.87 -6.60 -3.37
N VAL A 117 -2.56 -7.50 -4.06
CA VAL A 117 -2.05 -8.13 -5.29
C VAL A 117 -1.75 -7.08 -6.36
N GLU A 118 -2.65 -6.11 -6.54
CA GLU A 118 -2.47 -5.00 -7.48
C GLU A 118 -1.26 -4.12 -7.12
N ALA A 119 -1.05 -3.81 -5.85
CA ALA A 119 0.12 -3.07 -5.41
C ALA A 119 1.43 -3.83 -5.66
N ILE A 120 1.44 -5.15 -5.43
CA ILE A 120 2.57 -6.01 -5.77
C ILE A 120 2.84 -5.97 -7.27
N TYR A 121 1.81 -6.13 -8.09
CA TYR A 121 1.91 -6.06 -9.56
C TYR A 121 2.54 -4.73 -10.01
N ASN A 122 2.17 -3.62 -9.39
CA ASN A 122 2.66 -2.29 -9.72
C ASN A 122 4.02 -1.92 -9.10
N GLY A 123 4.67 -2.85 -8.42
CA GLY A 123 6.03 -2.63 -7.92
C GLY A 123 6.15 -1.74 -6.69
N ALA A 124 5.07 -1.59 -5.93
CA ALA A 124 5.07 -0.74 -4.74
C ALA A 124 5.56 -1.50 -3.51
N PRO A 125 6.45 -0.92 -2.68
CA PRO A 125 6.69 -1.41 -1.33
C PRO A 125 5.43 -1.32 -0.48
N ILE A 126 5.09 -2.39 0.26
CA ILE A 126 3.80 -2.51 0.95
C ILE A 126 4.00 -2.83 2.42
N ILE A 127 3.28 -2.08 3.28
CA ILE A 127 3.10 -2.41 4.69
C ILE A 127 1.61 -2.67 4.90
N THR A 128 1.29 -3.81 5.48
CA THR A 128 -0.09 -4.25 5.70
C THR A 128 -0.27 -4.90 7.06
N THR A 129 -1.50 -5.26 7.38
CA THR A 129 -1.85 -6.08 8.55
C THR A 129 -1.94 -7.55 8.15
N SER A 130 -2.08 -8.43 9.13
CA SER A 130 -2.35 -9.86 8.91
C SER A 130 -3.62 -10.08 8.08
N VAL A 131 -4.64 -9.24 8.27
CA VAL A 131 -5.86 -9.27 7.45
C VAL A 131 -5.57 -8.94 6.00
N GLY A 132 -4.75 -7.91 5.75
CA GLY A 132 -4.39 -7.52 4.39
C GLY A 132 -3.57 -8.57 3.64
N SER A 133 -2.75 -9.33 4.33
CA SER A 133 -1.90 -10.39 3.76
C SER A 133 -2.59 -11.75 3.64
N GLU A 134 -3.79 -11.90 4.18
CA GLU A 134 -4.52 -13.18 4.21
C GLU A 134 -4.62 -13.82 2.84
N GLY A 135 -4.29 -15.12 2.77
CA GLY A 135 -4.43 -15.94 1.57
C GLY A 135 -3.40 -15.68 0.47
N ILE A 136 -2.47 -14.77 0.68
CA ILE A 136 -1.37 -14.52 -0.27
C ILE A 136 -0.19 -15.41 0.11
N PRO A 137 0.26 -16.31 -0.79
CA PRO A 137 1.36 -17.22 -0.47
C PRO A 137 2.69 -16.48 -0.31
N ASP A 138 3.55 -16.97 0.58
CA ASP A 138 4.93 -16.48 0.78
C ASP A 138 5.03 -14.95 0.95
N VAL A 139 4.08 -14.36 1.68
CA VAL A 139 3.94 -12.89 1.82
C VAL A 139 5.18 -12.23 2.43
N GLU A 140 5.90 -12.93 3.29
CA GLU A 140 7.09 -12.42 3.94
C GLU A 140 8.21 -12.04 2.97
N LYS A 141 8.14 -12.48 1.71
CA LYS A 141 9.10 -12.13 0.66
C LYS A 141 8.90 -10.72 0.12
N VAL A 142 7.68 -10.20 0.18
CA VAL A 142 7.30 -8.95 -0.49
C VAL A 142 6.55 -7.94 0.38
N LEU A 143 6.01 -8.38 1.52
CA LEU A 143 5.19 -7.54 2.40
C LEU A 143 5.82 -7.42 3.79
N LEU A 144 5.63 -6.26 4.41
CA LEU A 144 5.87 -6.07 5.83
C LEU A 144 4.53 -6.10 6.55
N VAL A 145 4.37 -7.00 7.52
CA VAL A 145 3.10 -7.26 8.21
C VAL A 145 3.19 -6.80 9.65
N LYS A 146 2.34 -5.86 10.05
CA LYS A 146 2.23 -5.34 11.41
C LYS A 146 0.77 -5.10 11.76
N ASP A 147 0.36 -5.50 12.97
CA ASP A 147 -1.03 -5.41 13.41
C ASP A 147 -1.27 -4.32 14.47
N GLN A 148 -0.24 -3.92 15.20
CA GLN A 148 -0.36 -2.90 16.24
C GLN A 148 -0.03 -1.50 15.69
N PRO A 149 -0.77 -0.45 16.10
CA PRO A 149 -0.57 0.90 15.57
C PRO A 149 0.85 1.43 15.71
N ASP A 150 1.46 1.21 16.86
CA ASP A 150 2.82 1.70 17.14
C ASP A 150 3.86 1.01 16.27
N GLU A 151 3.79 -0.31 16.15
CA GLU A 151 4.68 -1.10 15.31
C GLU A 151 4.48 -0.79 13.82
N PHE A 152 3.24 -0.61 13.40
CA PHE A 152 2.92 -0.21 12.02
C PHE A 152 3.55 1.15 11.70
N ALA A 153 3.33 2.14 12.57
CA ALA A 153 3.90 3.47 12.40
C ALA A 153 5.43 3.46 12.37
N GLU A 154 6.06 2.75 13.30
CA GLU A 154 7.51 2.62 13.35
C GLU A 154 8.08 1.98 12.10
N THR A 155 7.44 0.91 11.60
CA THR A 155 7.83 0.24 10.37
C THR A 155 7.72 1.17 9.17
N VAL A 156 6.67 1.99 9.07
CA VAL A 156 6.55 3.01 8.02
C VAL A 156 7.70 4.00 8.11
N VAL A 157 7.98 4.54 9.28
CA VAL A 157 9.06 5.54 9.48
C VAL A 157 10.42 4.97 9.08
N GLU A 158 10.74 3.76 9.52
CA GLU A 158 12.01 3.10 9.20
C GLU A 158 12.15 2.80 7.70
N LEU A 159 11.10 2.25 7.09
CA LEU A 159 11.10 1.93 5.67
C LEU A 159 11.18 3.19 4.82
N TYR A 160 10.43 4.22 5.17
CA TYR A 160 10.31 5.45 4.39
C TYR A 160 11.66 6.16 4.18
N LYS A 161 12.57 6.07 5.12
CA LYS A 161 13.92 6.66 5.04
C LYS A 161 15.00 5.73 4.44
N ASP A 162 14.66 4.48 4.17
CA ASP A 162 15.63 3.45 3.70
C ASP A 162 15.42 3.18 2.21
N GLU A 163 16.04 4.00 1.37
CA GLU A 163 15.90 3.91 -0.09
C GLU A 163 16.31 2.55 -0.65
N LYS A 164 17.39 1.97 -0.12
CA LYS A 164 17.88 0.68 -0.57
C LYS A 164 16.88 -0.44 -0.27
N ARG A 165 16.30 -0.43 0.91
CA ARG A 165 15.30 -1.42 1.31
C ARG A 165 14.02 -1.27 0.49
N LEU A 166 13.59 -0.04 0.20
CA LEU A 166 12.46 0.26 -0.68
C LEU A 166 12.71 -0.30 -2.09
N GLU A 167 13.88 -0.04 -2.64
CA GLU A 167 14.29 -0.55 -3.96
C GLU A 167 14.29 -2.08 -3.99
N ASP A 168 14.89 -2.72 -2.98
CA ASP A 168 14.92 -4.18 -2.85
C ASP A 168 13.51 -4.78 -2.78
N LEU A 169 12.62 -4.19 -2.00
CA LEU A 169 11.23 -4.63 -1.92
C LEU A 169 10.50 -4.47 -3.25
N ALA A 170 10.68 -3.34 -3.92
CA ALA A 170 10.08 -3.10 -5.23
C ALA A 170 10.57 -4.12 -6.28
N GLU A 171 11.84 -4.46 -6.30
CA GLU A 171 12.39 -5.48 -7.18
C GLU A 171 11.81 -6.88 -6.88
N LYS A 172 11.69 -7.23 -5.61
CA LYS A 172 11.12 -8.51 -5.17
C LYS A 172 9.66 -8.66 -5.57
N THR A 173 8.88 -7.58 -5.61
CA THR A 173 7.48 -7.65 -6.07
C THR A 173 7.39 -8.15 -7.51
N GLN A 174 8.32 -7.76 -8.38
CA GLN A 174 8.30 -8.14 -9.79
C GLN A 174 8.65 -9.62 -10.00
N VAL A 175 9.57 -10.15 -9.23
CA VAL A 175 9.86 -11.59 -9.22
C VAL A 175 8.66 -12.37 -8.67
N TYR A 176 8.12 -11.92 -7.54
CA TYR A 176 6.99 -12.55 -6.87
C TYR A 176 5.75 -12.66 -7.75
N ILE A 177 5.37 -11.55 -8.43
CA ILE A 177 4.15 -11.53 -9.24
C ILE A 177 4.21 -12.52 -10.41
N ARG A 178 5.39 -12.69 -11.00
CA ARG A 178 5.61 -13.65 -12.06
C ARG A 178 5.56 -15.10 -11.56
N GLU A 179 6.13 -15.38 -10.39
CA GLU A 179 6.15 -16.70 -9.79
C GLU A 179 4.76 -17.18 -9.35
N HIS A 180 3.92 -16.29 -8.82
CA HIS A 180 2.67 -16.67 -8.16
C HIS A 180 1.40 -16.31 -8.93
N PHE A 181 1.43 -15.33 -9.83
CA PHE A 181 0.24 -14.81 -10.50
C PHE A 181 0.36 -14.74 -12.02
N SER A 182 1.33 -15.44 -12.61
CA SER A 182 1.43 -15.59 -14.06
C SER A 182 0.50 -16.69 -14.58
N ILE A 183 0.27 -16.71 -15.88
CA ILE A 183 -0.46 -17.80 -16.56
C ILE A 183 0.25 -19.15 -16.33
N ASP A 184 1.56 -19.18 -16.43
CA ASP A 184 2.34 -20.39 -16.21
C ASP A 184 2.16 -20.93 -14.78
N ALA A 185 2.19 -20.07 -13.78
CA ALA A 185 1.92 -20.44 -12.40
C ALA A 185 0.51 -21.01 -12.20
N ALA A 186 -0.50 -20.42 -12.86
CA ALA A 186 -1.87 -20.93 -12.83
C ALA A 186 -2.00 -22.31 -13.46
N TRP A 187 -1.29 -22.58 -14.57
CA TRP A 187 -1.28 -23.89 -15.22
C TRP A 187 -0.61 -24.98 -14.38
N ASP A 188 0.44 -24.64 -13.64
CA ASP A 188 1.13 -25.59 -12.76
C ASP A 188 0.22 -26.07 -11.63
N VAL A 189 -0.61 -25.21 -11.06
CA VAL A 189 -1.61 -25.57 -10.04
C VAL A 189 -2.69 -26.51 -10.59
N ILE A 190 -3.07 -26.37 -11.85
CA ILE A 190 -4.11 -27.20 -12.48
C ILE A 190 -3.59 -28.61 -12.77
N LYS A 191 -2.28 -28.77 -12.95
CA LYS A 191 -1.64 -30.08 -13.26
C LYS A 191 -1.39 -30.94 -12.02
N GLU A 192 -1.42 -30.40 -10.82
CA GLU A 192 -1.34 -31.15 -9.55
C GLU A 192 -2.72 -31.71 -9.16
#